data_bc020b063ddc2b92d10f621fdeaac683
#
_entry.id   bc020b063ddc2b92d10f621fdeaac683
#
_cell.length_a   1.000
_cell.length_b   1.000
_cell.length_c   1.000
_cell.angle_alpha   90.00
_cell.angle_beta   90.00
_cell.angle_gamma   90.00
#
_symmetry.space_group_name_H-M   'P 1'
#
loop_
_entity.id
_entity.type
_entity.pdbx_description
1 polymer ?
#
loop_
_entity_poly.entity_id
_entity_poly.type
_entity_poly.pdbx_seq_one_letter_code
_entity_poly.pdbx_strand_id
1 'polypeptide(L)'
;SDDVTLGMVYDRNNQILFDPNASTETYDENYFLDVGNVIGDDSGQMTNTLVSENIEKLQNYSLIFGATPHGKTAIYSTLDHKANQTVYNAFGSKNGTAIAYNYQTGEILVCVSKPSVNILDNYSNISELPDGSLICKAFYETTPGSTQKIATTAAALETFGYDGLMSKTYTCNGIYTTKYNQQIKCHDLNGHGTQNIVQGFENSCNPFFAQLVQDMPLDNIIQTYTRMGIAVNDTKMQKIQFDGLSSFSASTKLTDTSDFDTMWSCMGQSEALASPLQMMLWESAIANASGKVTEPYLIR
;
A
#
# COMPACT_ATOMS: atom_id res chain seq x y z
N SER A 1 42.99 -2.39 2.56
CA SER A 1 41.59 -1.93 2.46
C SER A 1 40.88 -2.33 3.74
N ASP A 2 40.59 -1.38 4.60
CA ASP A 2 39.79 -1.65 5.77
C ASP A 2 38.39 -2.05 5.28
N ASP A 3 37.99 -3.29 5.58
CA ASP A 3 36.66 -3.79 5.24
C ASP A 3 35.63 -2.92 5.96
N VAL A 4 34.89 -2.12 5.20
CA VAL A 4 33.79 -1.30 5.72
C VAL A 4 32.69 -2.26 6.12
N THR A 5 32.56 -2.53 7.40
CA THR A 5 31.47 -3.36 7.91
C THR A 5 30.23 -2.52 8.21
N LEU A 6 29.07 -3.00 7.77
CA LEU A 6 27.80 -2.36 8.05
C LEU A 6 27.36 -2.52 9.50
N GLY A 7 26.54 -1.60 9.96
CA GLY A 7 25.79 -1.73 11.22
C GLY A 7 24.58 -2.65 11.05
N MET A 8 23.99 -3.04 12.17
CA MET A 8 22.79 -3.89 12.24
C MET A 8 21.51 -3.07 12.14
N VAL A 9 20.43 -3.70 11.71
CA VAL A 9 19.07 -3.15 11.82
C VAL A 9 18.32 -3.95 12.87
N TYR A 10 17.69 -3.23 13.80
CA TYR A 10 16.86 -3.79 14.87
C TYR A 10 15.39 -3.41 14.69
N ASP A 11 14.50 -4.23 15.19
CA ASP A 11 13.10 -3.89 15.33
C ASP A 11 12.86 -2.98 16.56
N ARG A 12 11.60 -2.59 16.79
CA ARG A 12 11.21 -1.75 17.94
C ARG A 12 11.49 -2.36 19.32
N ASN A 13 11.68 -3.68 19.39
CA ASN A 13 11.93 -4.47 20.61
C ASN A 13 13.37 -4.99 20.68
N ASN A 14 14.30 -4.41 19.90
CA ASN A 14 15.70 -4.81 19.79
C ASN A 14 15.94 -6.22 19.24
N GLN A 15 14.97 -6.78 18.49
CA GLN A 15 15.19 -7.99 17.71
C GLN A 15 15.94 -7.65 16.43
N ILE A 16 16.82 -8.53 15.98
CA ILE A 16 17.66 -8.31 14.79
C ILE A 16 16.79 -8.50 13.54
N LEU A 17 16.80 -7.50 12.63
CA LEU A 17 16.16 -7.55 11.32
C LEU A 17 17.17 -7.63 10.17
N PHE A 18 18.41 -7.18 10.38
CA PHE A 18 19.54 -7.32 9.48
C PHE A 18 20.81 -7.43 10.28
N ASP A 19 21.62 -8.43 9.93
CA ASP A 19 22.96 -8.66 10.45
C ASP A 19 23.90 -8.85 9.25
N PRO A 20 24.88 -7.97 9.03
CA PRO A 20 25.82 -8.09 7.90
C PRO A 20 26.70 -9.35 7.96
N ASN A 21 26.77 -10.03 9.12
CA ASN A 21 27.48 -11.29 9.30
C ASN A 21 26.53 -12.49 9.43
N ALA A 22 25.26 -12.32 9.04
CA ALA A 22 24.28 -13.40 9.12
C ALA A 22 24.68 -14.57 8.22
N SER A 23 24.47 -15.77 8.73
CA SER A 23 24.67 -17.02 8.01
C SER A 23 23.68 -18.08 8.45
N THR A 24 23.57 -19.16 7.69
CA THR A 24 22.75 -20.34 8.07
C THR A 24 23.27 -21.07 9.31
N GLU A 25 24.49 -20.78 9.76
CA GLU A 25 25.03 -21.29 11.01
C GLU A 25 24.54 -20.51 12.24
N THR A 26 24.20 -19.22 12.05
CA THR A 26 23.80 -18.30 13.13
C THR A 26 22.31 -18.07 13.23
N TYR A 27 21.58 -18.22 12.13
CA TYR A 27 20.12 -17.99 12.07
C TYR A 27 19.41 -19.15 11.40
N ASP A 28 18.17 -19.40 11.83
CA ASP A 28 17.23 -20.26 11.11
C ASP A 28 16.97 -19.69 9.70
N GLU A 29 16.86 -20.58 8.71
CA GLU A 29 16.64 -20.18 7.31
C GLU A 29 15.39 -19.31 7.09
N ASN A 30 14.40 -19.41 7.97
CA ASN A 30 13.16 -18.67 7.90
C ASN A 30 13.15 -17.38 8.72
N TYR A 31 14.23 -17.11 9.48
CA TYR A 31 14.25 -16.01 10.46
C TYR A 31 13.96 -14.64 9.85
N PHE A 32 14.44 -14.35 8.63
CA PHE A 32 14.31 -13.05 7.98
C PHE A 32 13.20 -13.00 6.91
N LEU A 33 12.50 -14.10 6.65
CA LEU A 33 11.51 -14.15 5.55
C LEU A 33 10.38 -13.15 5.67
N ASP A 34 9.94 -12.87 6.89
CA ASP A 34 8.82 -11.97 7.18
C ASP A 34 9.13 -10.51 6.90
N VAL A 35 10.40 -10.12 6.94
CA VAL A 35 10.86 -8.73 6.76
C VAL A 35 11.81 -8.54 5.56
N GLY A 36 12.22 -9.61 4.91
CA GLY A 36 13.25 -9.59 3.87
C GLY A 36 12.96 -8.59 2.75
N ASN A 37 11.71 -8.48 2.31
CA ASN A 37 11.32 -7.60 1.22
C ASN A 37 11.36 -6.09 1.57
N VAL A 38 11.19 -5.73 2.83
CA VAL A 38 11.21 -4.33 3.29
C VAL A 38 12.54 -3.93 3.87
N ILE A 39 13.19 -4.84 4.60
CA ILE A 39 14.51 -4.59 5.20
C ILE A 39 15.61 -4.74 4.14
N GLY A 40 15.55 -5.81 3.33
CA GLY A 40 16.58 -6.11 2.34
C GLY A 40 17.89 -6.56 2.93
N ASP A 41 18.94 -6.48 2.13
CA ASP A 41 20.29 -6.82 2.47
C ASP A 41 21.31 -5.89 1.77
N ASP A 42 22.59 -6.21 1.88
CA ASP A 42 23.70 -5.45 1.30
C ASP A 42 24.23 -6.04 -0.02
N SER A 43 23.56 -7.04 -0.59
CA SER A 43 23.98 -7.69 -1.86
C SER A 43 23.86 -6.80 -3.09
N GLY A 44 23.03 -5.74 -3.01
CA GLY A 44 22.68 -4.88 -4.14
C GLY A 44 21.62 -5.49 -5.09
N GLN A 45 21.09 -6.66 -4.79
CA GLN A 45 20.06 -7.32 -5.60
C GLN A 45 18.65 -6.74 -5.34
N MET A 46 18.40 -6.27 -4.13
CA MET A 46 17.17 -5.61 -3.76
C MET A 46 17.36 -4.10 -3.70
N THR A 47 16.43 -3.37 -4.29
CA THR A 47 16.36 -1.91 -4.25
C THR A 47 15.10 -1.47 -3.50
N ASN A 48 15.06 -0.22 -3.07
CA ASN A 48 13.94 0.34 -2.32
C ASN A 48 13.64 -0.44 -1.02
N THR A 49 14.72 -0.82 -0.33
CA THR A 49 14.68 -1.47 0.98
C THR A 49 15.37 -0.59 2.02
N LEU A 50 15.11 -0.87 3.30
CA LEU A 50 15.68 -0.06 4.37
C LEU A 50 17.22 -0.06 4.35
N VAL A 51 17.83 -1.23 4.11
CA VAL A 51 19.30 -1.37 4.03
C VAL A 51 19.83 -0.69 2.77
N SER A 52 19.28 -0.98 1.57
CA SER A 52 19.78 -0.41 0.31
C SER A 52 19.76 1.11 0.28
N GLU A 53 18.70 1.72 0.80
CA GLU A 53 18.50 3.18 0.79
C GLU A 53 19.23 3.90 1.95
N ASN A 54 19.74 3.15 2.93
CA ASN A 54 20.44 3.71 4.10
C ASN A 54 21.85 3.12 4.28
N ILE A 55 22.45 2.61 3.21
CA ILE A 55 23.76 1.94 3.25
C ILE A 55 24.86 2.88 3.79
N GLU A 56 24.88 4.13 3.37
CA GLU A 56 25.84 5.13 3.84
C GLU A 56 25.72 5.38 5.35
N LYS A 57 24.49 5.41 5.87
CA LYS A 57 24.20 5.56 7.30
C LYS A 57 24.71 4.35 8.09
N LEU A 58 24.48 3.13 7.58
CA LEU A 58 24.95 1.90 8.19
C LEU A 58 26.48 1.76 8.15
N GLN A 59 27.13 2.30 7.13
CA GLN A 59 28.59 2.33 6.99
C GLN A 59 29.26 3.39 7.88
N ASN A 60 28.48 4.32 8.43
CA ASN A 60 29.02 5.51 9.11
C ASN A 60 30.07 6.27 8.26
N TYR A 61 29.79 6.37 6.95
CA TYR A 61 30.69 6.98 5.97
C TYR A 61 30.22 8.40 5.64
N SER A 62 31.17 9.35 5.64
CA SER A 62 30.94 10.70 5.14
C SER A 62 31.73 10.91 3.86
N LEU A 63 31.07 11.31 2.78
CA LEU A 63 31.70 11.69 1.51
C LEU A 63 32.76 12.81 1.66
N ILE A 64 32.65 13.62 2.72
CA ILE A 64 33.56 14.75 2.97
C ILE A 64 34.71 14.37 3.90
N PHE A 65 34.46 13.53 4.89
CA PHE A 65 35.44 13.22 5.97
C PHE A 65 35.96 11.77 5.95
N GLY A 66 35.47 10.92 5.04
CA GLY A 66 35.81 9.49 5.01
C GLY A 66 35.11 8.70 6.13
N ALA A 67 35.62 7.47 6.39
CA ALA A 67 35.11 6.65 7.49
C ALA A 67 35.44 7.33 8.83
N THR A 68 34.41 7.52 9.67
CA THR A 68 34.64 8.06 11.02
C THR A 68 35.18 6.96 11.94
N PRO A 69 36.10 7.28 12.88
CA PRO A 69 36.72 6.27 13.75
C PRO A 69 35.78 5.59 14.75
N HIS A 70 34.50 5.92 14.78
CA HIS A 70 33.56 5.59 15.86
C HIS A 70 32.55 4.51 15.51
N GLY A 71 32.90 3.55 14.65
CA GLY A 71 32.15 2.30 14.59
C GLY A 71 30.83 2.35 13.83
N LYS A 72 30.27 1.19 13.67
CA LYS A 72 29.03 0.86 12.97
C LYS A 72 27.84 1.63 13.54
N THR A 73 27.05 2.25 12.68
CA THR A 73 25.78 2.90 13.10
C THR A 73 24.64 1.90 12.94
N ALA A 74 24.00 1.54 14.05
CA ALA A 74 22.78 0.74 14.01
C ALA A 74 21.58 1.58 13.60
N ILE A 75 20.63 0.96 12.90
CA ILE A 75 19.30 1.51 12.63
C ILE A 75 18.28 0.79 13.49
N TYR A 76 17.41 1.54 14.15
CA TYR A 76 16.27 1.02 14.90
C TYR A 76 15.00 1.30 14.10
N SER A 77 14.33 0.23 13.68
CA SER A 77 13.12 0.32 12.90
C SER A 77 11.88 0.37 13.80
N THR A 78 10.77 0.83 13.23
CA THR A 78 9.44 0.83 13.88
C THR A 78 8.76 -0.53 13.81
N LEU A 79 9.25 -1.47 12.97
CA LEU A 79 8.66 -2.79 12.79
C LEU A 79 8.67 -3.60 14.09
N ASP A 80 7.65 -4.44 14.24
CA ASP A 80 7.58 -5.48 15.26
C ASP A 80 7.81 -6.85 14.61
N HIS A 81 8.98 -7.45 14.83
CA HIS A 81 9.37 -8.71 14.19
C HIS A 81 8.37 -9.84 14.47
N LYS A 82 7.94 -9.96 15.71
CA LYS A 82 6.98 -11.00 16.10
C LYS A 82 5.62 -10.83 15.41
N ALA A 83 5.15 -9.60 15.29
CA ALA A 83 3.93 -9.29 14.56
C ALA A 83 4.09 -9.60 13.07
N ASN A 84 5.21 -9.23 12.44
CA ASN A 84 5.51 -9.56 11.05
C ASN A 84 5.55 -11.07 10.82
N GLN A 85 6.22 -11.85 11.67
CA GLN A 85 6.23 -13.32 11.60
C GLN A 85 4.82 -13.93 11.70
N THR A 86 3.99 -13.42 12.61
CA THR A 86 2.61 -13.87 12.76
C THR A 86 1.81 -13.65 11.49
N VAL A 87 1.92 -12.45 10.89
CA VAL A 87 1.23 -12.10 9.65
C VAL A 87 1.77 -12.90 8.47
N TYR A 88 3.10 -13.05 8.35
CA TYR A 88 3.73 -13.85 7.30
C TYR A 88 3.23 -15.29 7.30
N ASN A 89 3.19 -15.91 8.49
CA ASN A 89 2.71 -17.28 8.65
C ASN A 89 1.20 -17.41 8.33
N ALA A 90 0.39 -16.39 8.64
CA ALA A 90 -1.03 -16.37 8.33
C ALA A 90 -1.34 -16.39 6.83
N PHE A 91 -0.42 -15.95 5.97
CA PHE A 91 -0.56 -16.10 4.51
C PHE A 91 -0.60 -17.58 4.07
N GLY A 92 0.04 -18.50 4.82
CA GLY A 92 0.15 -19.90 4.43
C GLY A 92 0.78 -20.04 3.03
N SER A 93 0.08 -20.68 2.11
CA SER A 93 0.52 -20.85 0.71
C SER A 93 0.13 -19.70 -0.22
N LYS A 94 -0.57 -18.66 0.29
CA LYS A 94 -1.01 -17.51 -0.52
C LYS A 94 0.09 -16.48 -0.64
N ASN A 95 0.15 -15.83 -1.81
CA ASN A 95 0.99 -14.66 -2.05
C ASN A 95 0.19 -13.38 -1.84
N GLY A 96 0.87 -12.32 -1.41
CA GLY A 96 0.26 -11.02 -1.19
C GLY A 96 1.10 -10.14 -0.29
N THR A 97 0.49 -9.11 0.26
CA THR A 97 1.14 -8.19 1.19
C THR A 97 0.17 -7.74 2.27
N ALA A 98 0.71 -7.42 3.43
CA ALA A 98 -0.02 -6.78 4.51
C ALA A 98 0.84 -5.65 5.09
N ILE A 99 0.23 -4.50 5.30
CA ILE A 99 0.87 -3.36 5.94
C ILE A 99 -0.06 -2.79 7.01
N ALA A 100 0.51 -2.46 8.16
CA ALA A 100 -0.20 -1.82 9.25
C ALA A 100 0.70 -0.79 9.95
N TYR A 101 0.11 0.34 10.32
CA TYR A 101 0.84 1.36 11.04
C TYR A 101 -0.03 1.98 12.14
N ASN A 102 0.61 2.65 13.06
CA ASN A 102 -0.08 3.46 14.05
C ASN A 102 -0.49 4.79 13.41
N TYR A 103 -1.78 4.97 13.14
CA TYR A 103 -2.30 6.17 12.48
C TYR A 103 -2.12 7.47 13.28
N GLN A 104 -1.82 7.38 14.57
CA GLN A 104 -1.56 8.53 15.44
C GLN A 104 -0.10 8.94 15.40
N THR A 105 0.84 7.98 15.38
CA THR A 105 2.28 8.24 15.45
C THR A 105 2.97 8.19 14.09
N GLY A 106 2.45 7.44 13.11
CA GLY A 106 3.07 7.21 11.81
C GLY A 106 3.99 5.98 11.78
N GLU A 107 4.21 5.29 12.90
CA GLU A 107 5.08 4.11 12.97
C GLU A 107 4.49 2.95 12.16
N ILE A 108 5.21 2.45 11.15
CA ILE A 108 4.87 1.21 10.44
C ILE A 108 5.27 0.04 11.33
N LEU A 109 4.30 -0.74 11.78
CA LEU A 109 4.49 -1.87 12.69
C LEU A 109 4.64 -3.20 11.97
N VAL A 110 3.90 -3.36 10.87
CA VAL A 110 3.87 -4.55 10.03
C VAL A 110 4.04 -4.13 8.58
N CYS A 111 4.94 -4.80 7.86
CA CYS A 111 5.12 -4.66 6.43
C CYS A 111 5.63 -5.99 5.85
N VAL A 112 4.70 -6.87 5.56
CA VAL A 112 4.96 -8.24 5.09
C VAL A 112 4.64 -8.33 3.61
N SER A 113 5.52 -8.97 2.85
CA SER A 113 5.31 -9.27 1.44
C SER A 113 5.66 -10.73 1.15
N LYS A 114 4.82 -11.41 0.36
CA LYS A 114 5.02 -12.81 -0.01
C LYS A 114 4.73 -13.01 -1.51
N PRO A 115 5.56 -13.76 -2.28
CA PRO A 115 6.72 -14.50 -1.82
C PRO A 115 7.82 -13.59 -1.29
N SER A 116 8.65 -14.13 -0.41
CA SER A 116 9.84 -13.49 0.12
C SER A 116 11.08 -14.27 -0.33
N VAL A 117 12.24 -13.73 0.00
CA VAL A 117 13.52 -14.33 -0.32
C VAL A 117 14.30 -14.59 0.96
N ASN A 118 14.99 -15.74 1.00
CA ASN A 118 15.93 -16.02 2.07
C ASN A 118 17.21 -15.22 1.82
N ILE A 119 17.39 -14.11 2.53
CA ILE A 119 18.58 -13.26 2.40
C ILE A 119 19.87 -13.94 2.83
N LEU A 120 19.80 -15.09 3.52
CA LEU A 120 20.98 -15.89 3.89
C LEU A 120 21.53 -16.73 2.72
N ASP A 121 20.79 -16.86 1.64
CA ASP A 121 21.11 -17.73 0.50
C ASP A 121 21.87 -17.04 -0.64
N ASN A 122 22.36 -15.82 -0.42
CA ASN A 122 23.15 -15.03 -1.38
C ASN A 122 22.60 -14.94 -2.82
N TYR A 123 21.31 -15.26 -3.04
CA TYR A 123 20.61 -15.17 -4.35
C TYR A 123 21.31 -15.91 -5.49
N SER A 124 21.88 -17.08 -5.24
CA SER A 124 22.62 -17.85 -6.22
C SER A 124 21.83 -18.14 -7.52
N ASN A 125 20.49 -18.11 -7.47
CA ASN A 125 19.57 -18.36 -8.59
C ASN A 125 18.40 -17.37 -8.62
N ILE A 126 18.68 -16.07 -8.80
CA ILE A 126 17.63 -15.04 -8.90
C ILE A 126 16.58 -15.37 -9.96
N SER A 127 16.99 -15.97 -11.09
CA SER A 127 16.07 -16.33 -12.18
C SER A 127 15.07 -17.45 -11.83
N GLU A 128 15.30 -18.16 -10.73
CA GLU A 128 14.41 -19.23 -10.24
C GLU A 128 13.47 -18.75 -9.13
N LEU A 129 13.65 -17.51 -8.64
CA LEU A 129 12.77 -16.95 -7.62
C LEU A 129 11.38 -16.66 -8.19
N PRO A 130 10.32 -16.92 -7.43
CA PRO A 130 8.97 -16.54 -7.82
C PRO A 130 8.85 -15.03 -8.05
N ASP A 131 8.02 -14.62 -8.99
CA ASP A 131 7.76 -13.21 -9.30
C ASP A 131 7.35 -12.43 -8.04
N GLY A 132 8.00 -11.29 -7.84
CA GLY A 132 7.75 -10.41 -6.72
C GLY A 132 8.50 -10.74 -5.43
N SER A 133 9.40 -11.76 -5.45
CA SER A 133 10.19 -12.13 -4.26
C SER A 133 11.15 -11.03 -3.80
N LEU A 134 11.63 -10.18 -4.72
CA LEU A 134 12.62 -9.13 -4.44
C LEU A 134 12.02 -7.75 -4.19
N ILE A 135 10.70 -7.62 -4.15
CA ILE A 135 10.03 -6.34 -3.93
C ILE A 135 9.13 -6.37 -2.70
N CYS A 136 8.99 -5.24 -2.04
CA CYS A 136 7.94 -5.04 -1.04
C CYS A 136 6.65 -4.64 -1.75
N LYS A 137 5.72 -5.58 -1.93
CA LYS A 137 4.46 -5.36 -2.66
C LYS A 137 3.59 -4.27 -2.06
N ALA A 138 3.76 -3.93 -0.79
CA ALA A 138 3.03 -2.84 -0.13
C ALA A 138 3.29 -1.47 -0.77
N PHE A 139 4.42 -1.30 -1.48
CA PHE A 139 4.85 -0.04 -2.10
C PHE A 139 4.55 0.05 -3.59
N TYR A 140 4.02 -1.03 -4.19
CA TYR A 140 3.74 -1.11 -5.61
C TYR A 140 2.24 -1.12 -5.88
N GLU A 141 1.86 -0.53 -6.99
CA GLU A 141 0.47 -0.40 -7.41
C GLU A 141 -0.14 -1.75 -7.83
N THR A 142 -1.38 -1.91 -7.46
CA THR A 142 -2.23 -3.04 -7.82
C THR A 142 -3.65 -2.56 -8.04
N THR A 143 -4.50 -3.39 -8.64
CA THR A 143 -5.92 -3.09 -8.75
C THR A 143 -6.57 -3.08 -7.37
N PRO A 144 -7.08 -1.94 -6.88
CA PRO A 144 -7.59 -1.83 -5.52
C PRO A 144 -8.93 -2.56 -5.31
N GLY A 145 -9.70 -2.80 -6.36
CA GLY A 145 -11.04 -3.35 -6.24
C GLY A 145 -11.94 -2.46 -5.38
N SER A 146 -12.89 -3.05 -4.68
CA SER A 146 -13.90 -2.33 -3.90
C SER A 146 -13.34 -1.45 -2.77
N THR A 147 -12.05 -1.54 -2.42
CA THR A 147 -11.43 -0.59 -1.49
C THR A 147 -11.40 0.84 -2.05
N GLN A 148 -11.39 1.00 -3.38
CA GLN A 148 -11.54 2.30 -4.06
C GLN A 148 -12.85 3.02 -3.72
N LYS A 149 -13.89 2.30 -3.35
CA LYS A 149 -15.20 2.86 -2.98
C LYS A 149 -15.11 3.82 -1.78
N ILE A 150 -14.08 3.72 -0.96
CA ILE A 150 -13.76 4.71 0.08
C ILE A 150 -13.55 6.09 -0.54
N ALA A 151 -12.70 6.20 -1.54
CA ALA A 151 -12.42 7.46 -2.24
C ALA A 151 -13.66 7.99 -2.97
N THR A 152 -14.43 7.10 -3.60
CA THR A 152 -15.68 7.47 -4.28
C THR A 152 -16.74 7.95 -3.30
N THR A 153 -16.86 7.33 -2.12
CA THR A 153 -17.76 7.77 -1.07
C THR A 153 -17.34 9.14 -0.52
N ALA A 154 -16.02 9.38 -0.36
CA ALA A 154 -15.52 10.70 0.03
C ALA A 154 -15.90 11.78 -1.00
N ALA A 155 -15.75 11.50 -2.30
CA ALA A 155 -16.17 12.41 -3.37
C ALA A 155 -17.66 12.69 -3.35
N ALA A 156 -18.49 11.68 -3.07
CA ALA A 156 -19.93 11.83 -2.92
C ALA A 156 -20.32 12.67 -1.69
N LEU A 157 -19.61 12.45 -0.57
CA LEU A 157 -19.82 13.22 0.66
C LEU A 157 -19.50 14.70 0.46
N GLU A 158 -18.41 15.02 -0.23
CA GLU A 158 -18.04 16.40 -0.55
C GLU A 158 -18.98 17.03 -1.57
N THR A 159 -19.52 16.25 -2.51
CA THR A 159 -20.46 16.73 -3.54
C THR A 159 -21.83 17.05 -2.97
N PHE A 160 -22.39 16.17 -2.16
CA PHE A 160 -23.79 16.23 -1.71
C PHE A 160 -23.95 16.70 -0.24
N GLY A 161 -22.86 16.75 0.52
CA GLY A 161 -22.91 16.90 1.98
C GLY A 161 -23.46 15.66 2.67
N TYR A 162 -23.38 15.63 4.00
CA TYR A 162 -23.81 14.46 4.79
C TYR A 162 -25.31 14.14 4.59
N ASP A 163 -26.18 15.13 4.84
CA ASP A 163 -27.63 14.91 4.76
C ASP A 163 -28.09 14.61 3.33
N GLY A 164 -27.49 15.29 2.34
CA GLY A 164 -27.77 15.07 0.93
C GLY A 164 -27.40 13.65 0.50
N LEU A 165 -26.22 13.17 0.88
CA LEU A 165 -25.76 11.81 0.55
C LEU A 165 -26.59 10.75 1.27
N MET A 166 -26.88 10.94 2.57
CA MET A 166 -27.69 10.00 3.35
C MET A 166 -29.13 9.85 2.84
N SER A 167 -29.68 10.89 2.22
CA SER A 167 -31.04 10.88 1.64
C SER A 167 -31.08 10.25 0.24
N LYS A 168 -29.96 10.11 -0.47
CA LYS A 168 -29.93 9.49 -1.79
C LYS A 168 -30.14 7.99 -1.71
N THR A 169 -30.95 7.48 -2.61
CA THR A 169 -31.18 6.04 -2.77
C THR A 169 -31.07 5.62 -4.22
N TYR A 170 -30.51 4.43 -4.45
CA TYR A 170 -30.45 3.82 -5.76
C TYR A 170 -30.89 2.36 -5.70
N THR A 171 -31.48 1.88 -6.81
CA THR A 171 -32.00 0.50 -6.88
C THR A 171 -31.03 -0.41 -7.62
N CYS A 172 -30.73 -1.54 -7.01
CA CYS A 172 -29.95 -2.63 -7.60
C CYS A 172 -30.87 -3.82 -7.90
N ASN A 173 -31.06 -4.12 -9.16
CA ASN A 173 -31.76 -5.31 -9.66
C ASN A 173 -30.78 -6.37 -10.21
N GLY A 174 -29.54 -6.39 -9.67
CA GLY A 174 -28.46 -7.30 -10.12
C GLY A 174 -27.61 -6.75 -11.26
N ILE A 175 -28.18 -5.93 -12.14
CA ILE A 175 -27.50 -5.33 -13.29
C ILE A 175 -27.93 -3.86 -13.43
N TYR A 176 -26.95 -2.98 -13.64
CA TYR A 176 -27.18 -1.61 -14.07
C TYR A 176 -26.74 -1.45 -15.53
N THR A 177 -27.58 -0.88 -16.37
CA THR A 177 -27.27 -0.61 -17.78
C THR A 177 -26.94 0.87 -17.97
N THR A 178 -25.72 1.18 -18.43
CA THR A 178 -25.28 2.56 -18.69
C THR A 178 -26.05 3.18 -19.87
N LYS A 179 -25.95 4.50 -20.02
CA LYS A 179 -26.55 5.20 -21.17
C LYS A 179 -26.02 4.73 -22.54
N TYR A 180 -24.83 4.09 -22.54
CA TYR A 180 -24.21 3.52 -23.74
C TYR A 180 -24.50 2.01 -23.90
N ASN A 181 -25.53 1.49 -23.19
CA ASN A 181 -25.96 0.10 -23.25
C ASN A 181 -24.91 -0.93 -22.80
N GLN A 182 -23.99 -0.53 -21.93
CA GLN A 182 -23.02 -1.42 -21.27
C GLN A 182 -23.55 -1.83 -19.89
N GLN A 183 -23.22 -3.03 -19.44
CA GLN A 183 -23.77 -3.60 -18.21
C GLN A 183 -22.75 -3.65 -17.08
N ILE A 184 -23.11 -3.07 -15.94
CA ILE A 184 -22.39 -3.21 -14.68
C ILE A 184 -23.14 -4.23 -13.82
N LYS A 185 -22.48 -5.37 -13.60
CA LYS A 185 -23.08 -6.48 -12.84
C LYS A 185 -22.77 -6.36 -11.36
N CYS A 186 -23.76 -6.66 -10.54
CA CYS A 186 -23.56 -6.90 -9.13
C CYS A 186 -23.00 -8.31 -8.90
N HIS A 187 -22.34 -8.52 -7.76
CA HIS A 187 -21.95 -9.87 -7.34
C HIS A 187 -23.19 -10.71 -6.95
N ASP A 188 -24.27 -10.07 -6.48
CA ASP A 188 -25.57 -10.69 -6.34
C ASP A 188 -26.47 -10.32 -7.53
N LEU A 189 -26.72 -11.28 -8.41
CA LEU A 189 -27.53 -11.09 -9.62
C LEU A 189 -29.03 -10.95 -9.32
N ASN A 190 -29.50 -11.32 -8.11
CA ASN A 190 -30.87 -11.06 -7.67
C ASN A 190 -31.07 -9.60 -7.29
N GLY A 191 -29.96 -8.89 -7.04
CA GLY A 191 -29.97 -7.49 -6.64
C GLY A 191 -30.19 -7.29 -5.15
N HIS A 192 -29.88 -6.09 -4.69
CA HIS A 192 -30.00 -5.68 -3.28
C HIS A 192 -31.24 -4.80 -3.03
N GLY A 193 -32.05 -4.56 -4.05
CA GLY A 193 -33.20 -3.61 -3.96
C GLY A 193 -32.75 -2.16 -3.82
N THR A 194 -33.58 -1.34 -3.24
CA THR A 194 -33.30 0.09 -3.03
C THR A 194 -32.46 0.29 -1.77
N GLN A 195 -31.32 0.97 -1.91
CA GLN A 195 -30.31 1.14 -0.88
C GLN A 195 -29.93 2.62 -0.74
N ASN A 196 -29.58 3.06 0.46
CA ASN A 196 -28.84 4.29 0.71
C ASN A 196 -27.32 4.03 0.68
N ILE A 197 -26.49 5.07 0.91
CA ILE A 197 -25.04 4.95 0.86
C ILE A 197 -24.48 3.94 1.89
N VAL A 198 -25.03 3.83 3.07
CA VAL A 198 -24.60 2.89 4.11
C VAL A 198 -24.80 1.45 3.61
N GLN A 199 -26.00 1.14 3.15
CA GLN A 199 -26.34 -0.18 2.62
C GLN A 199 -25.58 -0.50 1.33
N GLY A 200 -25.42 0.46 0.41
CA GLY A 200 -24.68 0.30 -0.83
C GLY A 200 -23.19 0.03 -0.58
N PHE A 201 -22.60 0.68 0.44
CA PHE A 201 -21.23 0.45 0.85
C PHE A 201 -21.08 -0.90 1.57
N GLU A 202 -21.95 -1.20 2.54
CA GLU A 202 -21.94 -2.49 3.28
C GLU A 202 -22.04 -3.69 2.33
N ASN A 203 -22.96 -3.62 1.35
CA ASN A 203 -23.14 -4.66 0.34
C ASN A 203 -22.09 -4.59 -0.79
N SER A 204 -21.20 -3.62 -0.78
CA SER A 204 -20.24 -3.39 -1.88
C SER A 204 -20.91 -3.42 -3.26
N CYS A 205 -22.09 -2.83 -3.38
CA CYS A 205 -22.98 -2.95 -4.51
C CYS A 205 -22.50 -2.14 -5.72
N ASN A 206 -22.07 -2.80 -6.79
CA ASN A 206 -21.55 -2.15 -8.00
C ASN A 206 -22.64 -1.30 -8.71
N PRO A 207 -23.90 -1.78 -8.95
CA PRO A 207 -24.96 -0.95 -9.50
C PRO A 207 -25.30 0.29 -8.69
N PHE A 208 -25.20 0.22 -7.35
CA PHE A 208 -25.37 1.39 -6.49
C PHE A 208 -24.29 2.44 -6.79
N PHE A 209 -23.01 2.03 -6.77
CA PHE A 209 -21.90 2.96 -6.99
C PHE A 209 -21.86 3.50 -8.42
N ALA A 210 -22.27 2.72 -9.42
CA ALA A 210 -22.38 3.21 -10.79
C ALA A 210 -23.39 4.39 -10.89
N GLN A 211 -24.55 4.26 -10.28
CA GLN A 211 -25.57 5.31 -10.26
C GLN A 211 -25.11 6.52 -9.43
N LEU A 212 -24.44 6.29 -8.30
CA LEU A 212 -23.87 7.36 -7.48
C LEU A 212 -22.81 8.16 -8.26
N VAL A 213 -21.91 7.48 -8.99
CA VAL A 213 -20.88 8.11 -9.83
C VAL A 213 -21.55 8.96 -10.93
N GLN A 214 -22.58 8.44 -11.57
CA GLN A 214 -23.29 9.14 -12.63
C GLN A 214 -23.93 10.45 -12.14
N ASP A 215 -24.38 10.50 -10.90
CA ASP A 215 -24.98 11.68 -10.30
C ASP A 215 -23.97 12.76 -9.89
N MET A 216 -22.69 12.45 -9.84
CA MET A 216 -21.64 13.39 -9.44
C MET A 216 -21.08 14.14 -10.65
N PRO A 217 -20.81 15.45 -10.54
CA PRO A 217 -19.98 16.15 -11.49
C PRO A 217 -18.57 15.52 -11.55
N LEU A 218 -18.07 15.28 -12.75
CA LEU A 218 -16.73 14.67 -12.96
C LEU A 218 -15.62 15.45 -12.23
N ASP A 219 -15.66 16.78 -12.31
CA ASP A 219 -14.67 17.67 -11.67
C ASP A 219 -14.64 17.50 -10.15
N ASN A 220 -15.77 17.23 -9.49
CA ASN A 220 -15.82 17.00 -8.07
C ASN A 220 -15.10 15.68 -7.69
N ILE A 221 -15.32 14.63 -8.49
CA ILE A 221 -14.59 13.36 -8.30
C ILE A 221 -13.09 13.57 -8.48
N ILE A 222 -12.68 14.25 -9.56
CA ILE A 222 -11.27 14.52 -9.85
C ILE A 222 -10.61 15.33 -8.72
N GLN A 223 -11.27 16.37 -8.22
CA GLN A 223 -10.73 17.18 -7.13
C GLN A 223 -10.53 16.38 -5.84
N THR A 224 -11.52 15.59 -5.45
CA THR A 224 -11.42 14.74 -4.25
C THR A 224 -10.34 13.68 -4.42
N TYR A 225 -10.32 12.99 -5.54
CA TYR A 225 -9.31 11.98 -5.85
C TYR A 225 -7.90 12.55 -5.79
N THR A 226 -7.67 13.71 -6.38
CA THR A 226 -6.36 14.38 -6.36
C THR A 226 -5.93 14.67 -4.92
N ARG A 227 -6.82 15.16 -4.06
CA ARG A 227 -6.52 15.38 -2.62
C ARG A 227 -6.25 14.07 -1.87
N MET A 228 -6.81 12.96 -2.30
CA MET A 228 -6.58 11.63 -1.73
C MET A 228 -5.35 10.92 -2.31
N GLY A 229 -4.51 11.61 -3.09
CA GLY A 229 -3.28 11.05 -3.66
C GLY A 229 -3.50 10.19 -4.89
N ILE A 230 -4.66 10.30 -5.55
CA ILE A 230 -4.96 9.59 -6.79
C ILE A 230 -4.67 10.53 -7.98
N ALA A 231 -3.67 10.20 -8.78
CA ALA A 231 -3.40 10.90 -10.04
C ALA A 231 -4.50 10.54 -11.06
N VAL A 232 -5.15 11.56 -11.62
CA VAL A 232 -6.24 11.36 -12.56
C VAL A 232 -5.78 11.72 -13.98
N ASN A 233 -6.09 10.87 -14.96
CA ASN A 233 -5.75 11.01 -16.36
C ASN A 233 -4.21 11.09 -16.57
N ASP A 234 -3.71 12.09 -17.27
CA ASP A 234 -2.29 12.23 -17.56
C ASP A 234 -1.48 12.91 -16.44
N THR A 235 -2.09 13.12 -15.27
CA THR A 235 -1.37 13.65 -14.11
C THR A 235 -0.34 12.62 -13.63
N LYS A 236 0.91 13.07 -13.47
CA LYS A 236 1.97 12.17 -12.99
C LYS A 236 1.64 11.67 -11.59
N MET A 237 1.65 10.34 -11.42
CA MET A 237 1.51 9.70 -10.11
C MET A 237 2.63 10.17 -9.18
N GLN A 238 2.26 10.63 -7.99
CA GLN A 238 3.21 11.01 -6.96
C GLN A 238 3.73 9.76 -6.24
N LYS A 239 4.96 9.84 -5.73
CA LYS A 239 5.51 8.83 -4.86
C LYS A 239 5.50 9.34 -3.42
N ILE A 240 5.13 8.46 -2.50
CA ILE A 240 5.22 8.72 -1.07
C ILE A 240 6.65 8.36 -0.65
N GLN A 241 7.37 9.33 -0.05
CA GLN A 241 8.77 9.18 0.35
C GLN A 241 8.86 9.08 1.87
N PHE A 242 9.63 8.13 2.38
CA PHE A 242 9.91 7.99 3.82
C PHE A 242 11.22 7.20 4.03
N ASP A 243 12.09 7.69 4.88
CA ASP A 243 13.35 7.04 5.28
C ASP A 243 14.23 6.52 4.11
N GLY A 244 14.25 7.25 2.99
CA GLY A 244 14.94 6.86 1.77
C GLY A 244 14.14 5.94 0.85
N LEU A 245 13.09 5.28 1.35
CA LEU A 245 12.21 4.43 0.56
C LEU A 245 11.15 5.27 -0.17
N SER A 246 10.57 4.68 -1.20
CA SER A 246 9.45 5.26 -1.94
C SER A 246 8.34 4.25 -2.20
N SER A 247 7.10 4.70 -2.07
CA SER A 247 5.92 3.95 -2.49
C SER A 247 5.20 4.70 -3.61
N PHE A 248 4.63 3.95 -4.56
CA PHE A 248 3.62 4.53 -5.44
C PHE A 248 2.41 4.98 -4.62
N SER A 249 1.66 5.95 -5.11
CA SER A 249 0.38 6.36 -4.53
C SER A 249 -0.78 5.64 -5.23
N ALA A 250 -1.55 6.35 -6.04
CA ALA A 250 -2.66 5.80 -6.81
C ALA A 250 -2.83 6.56 -8.13
N SER A 251 -3.48 5.92 -9.10
CA SER A 251 -3.82 6.53 -10.38
C SER A 251 -5.12 5.96 -10.94
N THR A 252 -5.76 6.71 -11.83
CA THR A 252 -6.94 6.28 -12.55
C THR A 252 -7.18 7.13 -13.81
N LYS A 253 -8.11 6.68 -14.68
CA LYS A 253 -8.63 7.47 -15.79
C LYS A 253 -10.12 7.68 -15.67
N LEU A 254 -10.56 8.92 -15.79
CA LEU A 254 -11.94 9.34 -15.71
C LEU A 254 -12.24 10.29 -16.87
N THR A 255 -13.26 9.99 -17.66
CA THR A 255 -13.61 10.75 -18.86
C THR A 255 -15.03 11.31 -18.83
N ASP A 256 -16.01 10.49 -18.46
CA ASP A 256 -17.44 10.82 -18.35
C ASP A 256 -18.06 9.94 -17.27
N THR A 257 -18.75 10.54 -16.30
CA THR A 257 -19.39 9.80 -15.20
C THR A 257 -20.49 8.82 -15.64
N SER A 258 -20.91 8.88 -16.88
CA SER A 258 -21.84 7.91 -17.49
C SER A 258 -21.13 6.82 -18.29
N ASP A 259 -19.82 6.89 -18.43
CA ASP A 259 -19.01 5.90 -19.13
C ASP A 259 -18.72 4.68 -18.27
N PHE A 260 -18.75 3.52 -18.88
CA PHE A 260 -18.53 2.22 -18.23
C PHE A 260 -17.16 2.13 -17.54
N ASP A 261 -16.08 2.53 -18.23
CA ASP A 261 -14.74 2.43 -17.69
C ASP A 261 -14.52 3.43 -16.56
N THR A 262 -15.07 4.64 -16.65
CA THR A 262 -15.07 5.61 -15.56
C THR A 262 -15.81 5.09 -14.31
N MET A 263 -17.00 4.47 -14.48
CA MET A 263 -17.72 3.87 -13.37
C MET A 263 -16.91 2.75 -12.72
N TRP A 264 -16.32 1.84 -13.49
CA TRP A 264 -15.47 0.77 -12.97
C TRP A 264 -14.20 1.30 -12.31
N SER A 265 -13.58 2.34 -12.87
CA SER A 265 -12.43 3.02 -12.25
C SER A 265 -12.78 3.60 -10.89
N CYS A 266 -13.96 4.16 -10.73
CA CYS A 266 -14.45 4.64 -9.43
C CYS A 266 -14.80 3.51 -8.45
N MET A 267 -14.92 2.28 -8.92
CA MET A 267 -15.11 1.07 -8.09
C MET A 267 -13.83 0.24 -7.92
N GLY A 268 -12.70 0.76 -8.40
CA GLY A 268 -11.38 0.17 -8.22
C GLY A 268 -11.00 -0.90 -9.22
N GLN A 269 -11.60 -0.88 -10.40
CA GLN A 269 -11.27 -1.75 -11.54
C GLN A 269 -10.95 -0.91 -12.78
N SER A 270 -10.91 -1.52 -13.98
CA SER A 270 -10.50 -0.86 -15.21
C SER A 270 -9.11 -0.20 -15.06
N GLU A 271 -9.03 1.13 -15.10
CA GLU A 271 -7.78 1.89 -15.05
C GLU A 271 -7.34 2.29 -13.63
N ALA A 272 -8.04 1.81 -12.60
CA ALA A 272 -7.71 2.14 -11.21
C ALA A 272 -6.54 1.32 -10.69
N LEU A 273 -5.52 2.00 -10.16
CA LEU A 273 -4.35 1.42 -9.51
C LEU A 273 -4.10 2.15 -8.19
N ALA A 274 -3.69 1.41 -7.16
CA ALA A 274 -3.25 1.98 -5.89
C ALA A 274 -2.25 1.06 -5.20
N SER A 275 -1.30 1.62 -4.47
CA SER A 275 -0.46 0.82 -3.59
C SER A 275 -1.22 0.44 -2.31
N PRO A 276 -0.94 -0.71 -1.69
CA PRO A 276 -1.49 -1.04 -0.38
C PRO A 276 -1.16 0.00 0.70
N LEU A 277 0.01 0.63 0.63
CA LEU A 277 0.36 1.72 1.53
C LEU A 277 -0.59 2.92 1.34
N GLN A 278 -0.90 3.32 0.11
CA GLN A 278 -1.86 4.41 -0.14
C GLN A 278 -3.26 4.05 0.38
N MET A 279 -3.70 2.81 0.17
CA MET A 279 -5.00 2.32 0.71
C MET A 279 -5.01 2.37 2.24
N MET A 280 -3.92 1.99 2.91
CA MET A 280 -3.77 2.13 4.36
C MET A 280 -3.88 3.61 4.80
N LEU A 281 -3.33 4.55 4.04
CA LEU A 281 -3.44 5.98 4.35
C LEU A 281 -4.89 6.49 4.22
N TRP A 282 -5.69 6.00 3.28
CA TRP A 282 -7.12 6.32 3.20
C TRP A 282 -7.88 5.86 4.44
N GLU A 283 -7.65 4.60 4.88
CA GLU A 283 -8.24 4.06 6.10
C GLU A 283 -7.83 4.86 7.34
N SER A 284 -6.59 5.31 7.39
CA SER A 284 -6.09 6.10 8.53
C SER A 284 -6.72 7.48 8.63
N ALA A 285 -7.05 8.10 7.51
CA ALA A 285 -7.76 9.37 7.49
C ALA A 285 -9.16 9.25 8.13
N ILE A 286 -9.82 8.10 7.92
CA ILE A 286 -11.10 7.77 8.55
C ILE A 286 -10.91 7.54 10.05
N ALA A 287 -9.94 6.69 10.43
CA ALA A 287 -9.66 6.36 11.83
C ALA A 287 -9.26 7.59 12.66
N ASN A 288 -8.56 8.54 12.06
CA ASN A 288 -8.11 9.77 12.72
C ASN A 288 -9.24 10.81 12.93
N ALA A 289 -10.44 10.60 12.48
CA ALA A 289 -11.59 11.50 12.63
C ALA A 289 -11.34 13.00 12.31
N SER A 290 -10.07 13.42 12.17
CA SER A 290 -9.65 14.80 11.81
C SER A 290 -9.54 15.00 10.30
N GLY A 291 -9.64 13.94 9.51
CA GLY A 291 -9.39 13.93 8.06
C GLY A 291 -7.92 14.14 7.68
N LYS A 292 -7.01 14.12 8.66
CA LYS A 292 -5.57 14.24 8.43
C LYS A 292 -4.92 12.87 8.45
N VAL A 293 -3.93 12.71 7.59
CA VAL A 293 -3.08 11.52 7.53
C VAL A 293 -1.75 11.82 8.20
N THR A 294 -1.33 10.96 9.11
CA THR A 294 0.02 11.02 9.70
C THR A 294 1.01 10.37 8.72
N GLU A 295 2.12 11.04 8.46
CA GLU A 295 3.16 10.53 7.57
C GLU A 295 3.74 9.22 8.11
N PRO A 296 3.82 8.15 7.29
CA PRO A 296 4.39 6.89 7.70
C PRO A 296 5.92 6.97 7.78
N TYR A 297 6.51 6.23 8.72
CA TYR A 297 7.95 6.09 8.82
C TYR A 297 8.37 4.71 9.36
N LEU A 298 9.64 4.34 9.10
CA LEU A 298 10.26 3.06 9.45
C LEU A 298 11.48 3.19 10.37
N ILE A 299 12.13 4.36 10.42
CA ILE A 299 13.33 4.58 11.25
C ILE A 299 12.97 5.48 12.43
N ARG A 300 13.32 5.00 13.63
CA ARG A 300 13.09 5.69 14.90
C ARG A 300 14.25 6.61 15.25
#